data_9d574022841c41f52d5cabb70428d9a3
#
_entry.id   9d574022841c41f52d5cabb70428d9a3
#
_cell.length_a   1.000
_cell.length_b   1.000
_cell.length_c   1.000
_cell.angle_alpha   90.00
_cell.angle_beta   90.00
_cell.angle_gamma   90.00
#
_symmetry.space_group_name_H-M   'P 1'
#
loop_
_entity.id
_entity.type
_entity.pdbx_description
1 polymer ?
#
loop_
_entity_poly.entity_id
_entity_poly.type
_entity_poly.pdbx_seq_one_letter_code
_entity_poly.pdbx_strand_id
1 'polypeptide(L)'
;MNTRISAARRAAAGILAALSLLLLPGCTSPGAKDRAPVQPLTCTRPAALSGITPAGGAAAAVCWAFYETNVTTVQVVDTASDTVKNEITLDGVWALKEQAFADHRLALCDRENGMWRFFSSSLTELGTMQADSMEGFFSYEGDTYYYISDHVLCAQDVSGGTVRRVPLTLELRLLDIMAFDAAGSRMVVQFFLSPYGSECGTAVLDPATGQISMLRQERYQAAFTDGDGLCLLSFDADRMGYSALYGSDSRFFFADAGLFQDIGGDLYAVSGAPYLMGVSDGSALYALGEQLRVCALPDCGVDGQMFSVCWLPDAAVLLGGVYRDSAFQLYVMDPARLPFTEVPGAAAADAPLTVDEALAQAYWNTSDSAPVAESLQEARQYADTLESRYGIRVLLSDQCRDAAALCDRDITLTDTMTADEELAAVNTALDALARTLSLYPDGFTAQFRNGMGEGGVRFLLVSAIASDYGVVGVTYESADWQNIALDIRMSDSLDSLICHELWHATENRILSHDYAAIDPDSWDALNPPGFTYCGDAALSNDLRQWTLYSCDPEDVCFVDGYACVDAREDRARIMEYFMVHEDAAQLLIESPVIRQKLQIMCAAVRNNFDTSGWGQVRWEALL
;
A
#
# COMPACT_ATOMS: atom_id res chain seq x y z
N MET A 1 -11.12 -22.80 40.55
CA MET A 1 -11.01 -21.68 41.52
C MET A 1 -9.92 -20.68 41.17
N ASN A 2 -9.14 -20.90 40.11
CA ASN A 2 -8.03 -20.01 39.69
C ASN A 2 -8.34 -19.03 38.55
N THR A 3 -9.52 -19.08 37.97
CA THR A 3 -9.92 -18.20 36.85
C THR A 3 -10.59 -16.90 37.29
N ARG A 4 -11.00 -16.76 38.56
CA ARG A 4 -11.59 -15.51 39.08
C ARG A 4 -10.59 -14.51 39.65
N ILE A 5 -9.34 -14.91 39.91
CA ILE A 5 -8.31 -14.02 40.49
C ILE A 5 -7.61 -13.20 39.39
N SER A 6 -7.56 -13.69 38.14
CA SER A 6 -6.91 -12.96 37.04
C SER A 6 -7.78 -11.80 36.50
N ALA A 7 -9.09 -11.97 36.48
CA ALA A 7 -10.02 -10.92 36.04
C ALA A 7 -10.08 -9.72 37.03
N ALA A 8 -9.99 -10.00 38.34
CA ALA A 8 -9.99 -8.96 39.36
C ALA A 8 -8.68 -8.12 39.36
N ARG A 9 -7.56 -8.69 38.97
CA ARG A 9 -6.28 -7.95 38.85
C ARG A 9 -6.24 -7.07 37.59
N ARG A 10 -6.85 -7.51 36.49
CA ARG A 10 -6.96 -6.71 35.26
C ARG A 10 -7.92 -5.52 35.42
N ALA A 11 -9.04 -5.73 36.09
CA ALA A 11 -9.97 -4.65 36.41
C ALA A 11 -9.38 -3.61 37.39
N ALA A 12 -8.51 -4.03 38.30
CA ALA A 12 -7.86 -3.12 39.25
C ALA A 12 -6.76 -2.26 38.56
N ALA A 13 -6.06 -2.77 37.57
CA ALA A 13 -5.07 -2.03 36.80
C ALA A 13 -5.71 -0.97 35.90
N GLY A 14 -6.82 -1.30 35.21
CA GLY A 14 -7.57 -0.36 34.38
C GLY A 14 -8.21 0.79 35.18
N ILE A 15 -8.73 0.48 36.39
CA ILE A 15 -9.32 1.50 37.26
C ILE A 15 -8.25 2.40 37.90
N LEU A 16 -7.03 1.91 38.15
CA LEU A 16 -5.93 2.76 38.63
C LEU A 16 -5.41 3.71 37.54
N ALA A 17 -5.36 3.29 36.27
CA ALA A 17 -4.97 4.14 35.15
C ALA A 17 -6.02 5.25 34.89
N ALA A 18 -7.31 4.89 34.88
CA ALA A 18 -8.39 5.87 34.71
C ALA A 18 -8.57 6.85 35.90
N LEU A 19 -8.28 6.43 37.14
CA LEU A 19 -8.29 7.30 38.30
C LEU A 19 -7.05 8.21 38.40
N SER A 20 -5.93 7.81 37.78
CA SER A 20 -4.73 8.66 37.74
C SER A 20 -4.90 9.87 36.83
N LEU A 21 -5.72 9.78 35.78
CA LEU A 21 -6.04 10.89 34.87
C LEU A 21 -7.07 11.89 35.47
N LEU A 22 -7.86 11.47 36.47
CA LEU A 22 -8.91 12.32 37.06
C LEU A 22 -8.51 13.01 38.35
N LEU A 23 -7.33 12.74 38.92
CA LEU A 23 -6.95 13.23 40.27
C LEU A 23 -5.54 13.85 40.36
N LEU A 24 -4.94 14.26 39.26
CA LEU A 24 -3.72 15.08 39.34
C LEU A 24 -4.08 16.58 39.23
N PRO A 25 -4.25 17.28 40.33
CA PRO A 25 -4.10 18.72 40.32
C PRO A 25 -2.60 19.00 40.14
N GLY A 26 -2.19 19.33 38.91
CA GLY A 26 -1.07 20.19 38.66
C GLY A 26 0.23 19.91 39.40
N CYS A 27 0.92 18.84 39.11
CA CYS A 27 2.39 18.86 39.15
C CYS A 27 2.90 19.47 37.83
N THR A 28 2.61 20.74 37.61
CA THR A 28 3.36 21.53 36.62
C THR A 28 4.75 21.72 37.21
N SER A 29 5.76 21.11 36.57
CA SER A 29 7.14 21.54 36.76
C SER A 29 7.20 23.07 36.68
N PRO A 30 7.91 23.77 37.58
CA PRO A 30 7.92 25.23 37.66
C PRO A 30 8.59 25.94 36.48
N GLY A 31 8.42 25.48 35.27
CA GLY A 31 8.96 26.01 34.02
C GLY A 31 8.05 25.85 32.81
N ALA A 32 6.97 25.06 32.89
CA ALA A 32 6.15 24.73 31.74
C ALA A 32 5.21 25.86 31.26
N LYS A 33 4.92 26.85 32.09
CA LYS A 33 3.95 27.91 31.78
C LYS A 33 4.44 29.01 30.85
N ASP A 34 5.77 29.14 30.65
CA ASP A 34 6.38 30.20 29.84
C ASP A 34 6.96 29.71 28.48
N ARG A 35 6.85 28.43 28.17
CA ARG A 35 7.34 27.90 26.89
C ARG A 35 6.34 28.18 25.79
N ALA A 36 6.84 28.48 24.56
CA ALA A 36 5.99 28.52 23.37
C ALA A 36 5.35 27.12 23.11
N PRO A 37 4.15 27.04 22.48
CA PRO A 37 3.51 25.77 22.18
C PRO A 37 4.35 24.88 21.27
N VAL A 38 5.25 25.46 20.48
CA VAL A 38 6.23 24.78 19.64
C VAL A 38 7.61 25.37 19.89
N GLN A 39 8.60 24.51 20.10
CA GLN A 39 9.98 24.91 20.36
C GLN A 39 10.96 24.10 19.55
N PRO A 40 11.87 24.75 18.78
CA PRO A 40 12.98 24.04 18.19
C PRO A 40 13.94 23.54 19.26
N LEU A 41 14.44 22.31 19.10
CA LEU A 41 15.59 21.82 19.85
C LEU A 41 16.89 22.26 19.15
N THR A 42 17.98 22.28 19.89
CA THR A 42 19.30 22.64 19.34
C THR A 42 19.89 21.55 18.42
N CYS A 43 19.28 20.37 18.41
CA CYS A 43 19.66 19.27 17.53
C CYS A 43 19.18 19.51 16.10
N THR A 44 20.06 20.09 15.27
CA THR A 44 19.88 20.21 13.82
C THR A 44 21.06 19.57 13.12
N ARG A 45 20.79 18.70 12.14
CA ARG A 45 21.87 18.04 11.39
C ARG A 45 21.59 18.02 9.88
N PRO A 46 22.64 18.23 9.04
CA PRO A 46 22.55 18.07 7.59
C PRO A 46 22.64 16.58 7.24
N ALA A 47 21.76 15.76 7.80
CA ALA A 47 21.71 14.33 7.61
C ALA A 47 20.24 13.91 7.45
N ALA A 48 19.97 12.79 6.82
CA ALA A 48 18.62 12.27 6.72
C ALA A 48 18.15 11.79 8.09
N LEU A 49 16.97 12.24 8.52
CA LEU A 49 16.30 11.70 9.69
C LEU A 49 15.76 10.31 9.34
N SER A 50 16.16 9.30 10.11
CA SER A 50 15.79 7.91 9.86
C SER A 50 14.75 7.37 10.85
N GLY A 51 14.27 8.20 11.76
CA GLY A 51 13.19 7.91 12.68
C GLY A 51 13.37 8.54 14.07
N ILE A 52 12.24 8.64 14.79
CA ILE A 52 12.16 9.10 16.17
C ILE A 52 11.31 8.12 16.98
N THR A 53 11.76 7.73 18.17
CA THR A 53 10.99 6.84 19.05
C THR A 53 11.14 7.25 20.52
N PRO A 54 10.12 7.01 21.40
CA PRO A 54 10.25 7.27 22.83
C PRO A 54 11.40 6.46 23.46
N ALA A 55 12.16 7.10 24.36
CA ALA A 55 13.25 6.48 25.10
C ALA A 55 13.05 6.54 26.63
N GLY A 56 11.83 6.82 27.07
CA GLY A 56 11.40 6.90 28.48
C GLY A 56 11.41 8.30 29.05
N GLY A 57 10.41 8.64 29.84
CA GLY A 57 10.20 9.97 30.41
C GLY A 57 10.04 11.04 29.33
N ALA A 58 10.79 12.14 29.47
CA ALA A 58 10.83 13.20 28.46
C ALA A 58 11.91 12.98 27.38
N ALA A 59 12.48 11.77 27.27
CA ALA A 59 13.54 11.48 26.32
C ALA A 59 13.02 10.74 25.08
N ALA A 60 13.59 11.08 23.93
CA ALA A 60 13.40 10.36 22.68
C ALA A 60 14.74 9.96 22.07
N ALA A 61 14.75 8.83 21.39
CA ALA A 61 15.84 8.47 20.50
C ALA A 61 15.59 9.02 19.10
N VAL A 62 16.61 9.61 18.52
CA VAL A 62 16.61 10.21 17.18
C VAL A 62 17.73 9.55 16.37
N CYS A 63 17.39 9.06 15.22
CA CYS A 63 18.32 8.37 14.33
C CYS A 63 18.63 9.22 13.09
N TRP A 64 19.93 9.45 12.84
CA TRP A 64 20.44 10.24 11.74
C TRP A 64 21.27 9.37 10.80
N ALA A 65 20.86 9.26 9.54
CA ALA A 65 21.59 8.53 8.51
C ALA A 65 22.44 9.46 7.65
N PHE A 66 23.73 9.15 7.51
CA PHE A 66 24.69 9.86 6.69
C PHE A 66 25.08 8.96 5.51
N TYR A 67 24.32 9.03 4.43
CA TYR A 67 24.50 8.15 3.25
C TYR A 67 25.88 8.30 2.60
N GLU A 68 26.43 9.51 2.53
CA GLU A 68 27.74 9.76 1.91
C GLU A 68 28.92 9.08 2.63
N THR A 69 28.80 8.95 3.96
CA THR A 69 29.85 8.34 4.80
C THR A 69 29.49 6.92 5.24
N ASN A 70 28.30 6.43 4.86
CA ASN A 70 27.76 5.14 5.28
C ASN A 70 27.78 4.95 6.81
N VAL A 71 27.28 5.93 7.55
CA VAL A 71 27.29 5.97 9.02
C VAL A 71 25.92 6.37 9.53
N THR A 72 25.53 5.81 10.65
CA THR A 72 24.32 6.18 11.39
C THR A 72 24.67 6.68 12.78
N THR A 73 24.13 7.84 13.17
CA THR A 73 24.24 8.36 14.53
C THR A 73 22.91 8.25 15.24
N VAL A 74 22.88 7.63 16.40
CA VAL A 74 21.69 7.58 17.27
C VAL A 74 21.93 8.45 18.50
N GLN A 75 21.01 9.37 18.75
CA GLN A 75 21.04 10.27 19.91
C GLN A 75 19.82 10.03 20.80
N VAL A 76 20.01 10.02 22.10
CA VAL A 76 18.91 10.13 23.08
C VAL A 76 18.87 11.56 23.55
N VAL A 77 17.80 12.26 23.19
CA VAL A 77 17.59 13.69 23.45
C VAL A 77 16.56 13.84 24.56
N ASP A 78 16.88 14.65 25.57
CA ASP A 78 15.92 15.07 26.58
C ASP A 78 15.21 16.32 26.12
N THR A 79 13.90 16.21 25.86
CA THR A 79 13.09 17.32 25.33
C THR A 79 12.81 18.41 26.37
N ALA A 80 12.91 18.09 27.67
CA ALA A 80 12.66 19.04 28.72
C ALA A 80 13.86 19.97 28.96
N SER A 81 15.08 19.46 28.84
CA SER A 81 16.32 20.21 29.04
C SER A 81 17.02 20.64 27.75
N ASP A 82 16.53 20.21 26.59
CA ASP A 82 17.17 20.43 25.28
C ASP A 82 18.64 19.97 25.27
N THR A 83 18.87 18.74 25.72
CA THR A 83 20.23 18.18 25.80
C THR A 83 20.29 16.77 25.24
N VAL A 84 21.40 16.45 24.57
CA VAL A 84 21.75 15.08 24.19
C VAL A 84 22.29 14.35 25.41
N LYS A 85 21.58 13.34 25.89
CA LYS A 85 22.00 12.52 27.04
C LYS A 85 23.03 11.45 26.64
N ASN A 86 22.79 10.81 25.52
CA ASN A 86 23.65 9.72 25.02
C ASN A 86 23.74 9.83 23.51
N GLU A 87 24.87 9.41 22.94
CA GLU A 87 25.09 9.35 21.51
C GLU A 87 25.97 8.12 21.17
N ILE A 88 25.62 7.40 20.11
CA ILE A 88 26.47 6.40 19.48
C ILE A 88 26.53 6.61 17.99
N THR A 89 27.62 6.15 17.38
CA THR A 89 27.80 6.12 15.93
C THR A 89 27.98 4.66 15.51
N LEU A 90 27.26 4.26 14.49
CA LEU A 90 27.24 2.90 13.93
C LEU A 90 27.73 2.95 12.50
N ASP A 91 28.52 1.97 12.11
CA ASP A 91 28.86 1.76 10.70
C ASP A 91 27.60 1.23 9.96
N GLY A 92 27.39 1.68 8.73
CA GLY A 92 26.23 1.31 7.93
C GLY A 92 25.05 2.27 8.08
N VAL A 93 24.06 2.13 7.19
CA VAL A 93 22.80 2.86 7.22
C VAL A 93 21.75 2.05 7.95
N TRP A 94 21.37 2.52 9.12
CA TRP A 94 20.37 1.89 9.99
C TRP A 94 19.11 2.75 10.07
N ALA A 95 17.94 2.11 10.02
CA ALA A 95 16.66 2.75 10.24
C ALA A 95 16.15 2.45 11.66
N LEU A 96 15.65 3.46 12.35
CA LEU A 96 15.06 3.31 13.66
C LEU A 96 13.60 2.85 13.52
N LYS A 97 13.20 1.81 14.23
CA LYS A 97 11.80 1.42 14.34
C LYS A 97 11.05 2.43 15.20
N GLU A 98 10.08 3.08 14.62
CA GLU A 98 9.23 4.06 15.29
C GLU A 98 8.11 3.37 16.09
N GLN A 99 8.53 2.63 17.11
CA GLN A 99 7.63 1.88 17.98
C GLN A 99 8.10 1.98 19.44
N ALA A 100 7.16 2.24 20.34
CA ALA A 100 7.42 2.24 21.78
C ALA A 100 7.48 0.79 22.32
N PHE A 101 8.41 0.54 23.22
CA PHE A 101 8.56 -0.73 23.94
C PHE A 101 8.38 -0.52 25.46
N ALA A 102 7.89 -1.54 26.14
CA ALA A 102 7.65 -1.52 27.59
C ALA A 102 8.91 -1.16 28.40
N ASP A 103 10.07 -1.62 27.97
CA ASP A 103 11.36 -1.39 28.63
C ASP A 103 12.16 -0.22 28.01
N HIS A 104 11.55 0.56 27.13
CA HIS A 104 12.15 1.69 26.41
C HIS A 104 13.40 1.30 25.59
N ARG A 105 13.52 0.07 25.15
CA ARG A 105 14.58 -0.35 24.21
C ARG A 105 14.36 0.33 22.86
N LEU A 106 15.44 0.36 22.08
CA LEU A 106 15.44 0.86 20.72
C LEU A 106 15.72 -0.29 19.77
N ALA A 107 15.04 -0.36 18.65
CA ALA A 107 15.29 -1.33 17.60
C ALA A 107 15.73 -0.60 16.33
N LEU A 108 16.91 -0.94 15.81
CA LEU A 108 17.44 -0.43 14.55
C LEU A 108 17.53 -1.56 13.54
N CYS A 109 17.12 -1.32 12.31
CA CYS A 109 17.22 -2.30 11.24
C CYS A 109 18.21 -1.87 10.15
N ASP A 110 18.97 -2.85 9.68
CA ASP A 110 19.70 -2.82 8.43
C ASP A 110 18.86 -3.57 7.39
N ARG A 111 18.21 -2.81 6.49
CA ARG A 111 17.30 -3.38 5.47
C ARG A 111 18.02 -4.22 4.43
N GLU A 112 19.29 -3.90 4.14
CA GLU A 112 20.06 -4.62 3.12
C GLU A 112 20.46 -6.02 3.60
N ASN A 113 20.76 -6.16 4.91
CA ASN A 113 21.24 -7.42 5.49
C ASN A 113 20.16 -8.16 6.30
N GLY A 114 18.94 -7.65 6.39
CA GLY A 114 17.85 -8.28 7.15
C GLY A 114 18.13 -8.36 8.65
N MET A 115 18.89 -7.42 9.23
CA MET A 115 19.36 -7.49 10.61
C MET A 115 18.75 -6.41 11.50
N TRP A 116 18.28 -6.83 12.67
CA TRP A 116 17.90 -5.94 13.77
C TRP A 116 19.00 -5.89 14.83
N ARG A 117 19.22 -4.68 15.38
CA ARG A 117 20.03 -4.46 16.58
C ARG A 117 19.19 -3.77 17.64
N PHE A 118 19.31 -4.24 18.85
CA PHE A 118 18.56 -3.71 19.98
C PHE A 118 19.49 -2.99 20.95
N PHE A 119 19.04 -1.82 21.42
CA PHE A 119 19.77 -1.00 22.37
C PHE A 119 18.86 -0.61 23.53
N SER A 120 19.44 -0.45 24.71
CA SER A 120 18.75 0.21 25.83
C SER A 120 18.59 1.71 25.56
N SER A 121 17.77 2.41 26.35
CA SER A 121 17.69 3.88 26.31
C SER A 121 19.00 4.60 26.70
N SER A 122 19.99 3.90 27.27
CA SER A 122 21.35 4.40 27.48
C SER A 122 22.31 4.07 26.33
N LEU A 123 21.80 3.55 25.23
CA LEU A 123 22.55 3.13 24.01
C LEU A 123 23.54 1.98 24.24
N THR A 124 23.27 1.15 25.24
CA THR A 124 24.01 -0.12 25.42
C THR A 124 23.35 -1.19 24.55
N GLU A 125 24.13 -1.86 23.73
CA GLU A 125 23.62 -2.95 22.88
C GLU A 125 23.11 -4.13 23.72
N LEU A 126 21.91 -4.58 23.42
CA LEU A 126 21.21 -5.67 24.11
C LEU A 126 21.26 -6.98 23.32
N GLY A 127 21.42 -6.91 22.00
CA GLY A 127 21.48 -8.09 21.13
C GLY A 127 21.13 -7.77 19.69
N THR A 128 21.10 -8.82 18.87
CA THR A 128 20.79 -8.78 17.45
C THR A 128 19.81 -9.88 17.07
N MET A 129 19.06 -9.69 15.99
CA MET A 129 18.15 -10.67 15.41
C MET A 129 18.22 -10.60 13.88
N GLN A 130 18.27 -11.74 13.21
CA GLN A 130 18.05 -11.85 11.78
C GLN A 130 16.57 -12.11 11.54
N ALA A 131 15.94 -11.42 10.58
CA ALA A 131 14.57 -11.65 10.19
C ALA A 131 14.43 -11.69 8.67
N ASP A 132 13.47 -12.45 8.17
CA ASP A 132 13.19 -12.60 6.75
C ASP A 132 12.50 -11.35 6.15
N SER A 133 11.84 -10.56 6.99
CA SER A 133 11.25 -9.28 6.60
C SER A 133 11.60 -8.19 7.62
N MET A 134 11.88 -6.99 7.13
CA MET A 134 12.10 -5.78 7.95
C MET A 134 10.82 -4.97 8.16
N GLU A 135 9.75 -5.33 7.46
CA GLU A 135 8.43 -4.70 7.56
C GLU A 135 7.55 -5.53 8.49
N GLY A 136 7.40 -5.05 9.71
CA GLY A 136 6.65 -5.74 10.76
C GLY A 136 6.62 -4.95 12.04
N PHE A 137 6.04 -5.53 13.09
CA PHE A 137 5.87 -4.91 14.39
C PHE A 137 6.34 -5.84 15.49
N PHE A 138 6.96 -5.28 16.52
CA PHE A 138 7.29 -6.01 17.73
C PHE A 138 6.08 -6.05 18.68
N SER A 139 5.96 -7.09 19.49
CA SER A 139 5.12 -7.07 20.69
C SER A 139 5.56 -5.90 21.59
N TYR A 140 4.65 -5.37 22.40
CA TYR A 140 4.99 -4.27 23.31
C TYR A 140 6.12 -4.62 24.28
N GLU A 141 6.16 -5.89 24.76
CA GLU A 141 7.23 -6.42 25.58
C GLU A 141 8.56 -6.58 24.80
N GLY A 142 8.52 -6.53 23.47
CA GLY A 142 9.69 -6.63 22.61
C GLY A 142 10.29 -8.03 22.53
N ASP A 143 9.52 -9.06 22.83
CA ASP A 143 9.96 -10.48 22.83
C ASP A 143 9.58 -11.22 21.56
N THR A 144 8.59 -10.71 20.82
CA THR A 144 8.09 -11.31 19.58
C THR A 144 8.05 -10.27 18.47
N TYR A 145 8.53 -10.64 17.29
CA TYR A 145 8.44 -9.86 16.06
C TYR A 145 7.42 -10.48 15.11
N TYR A 146 6.43 -9.71 14.72
CA TYR A 146 5.36 -10.10 13.78
C TYR A 146 5.61 -9.47 12.41
N TYR A 147 5.56 -10.27 11.37
CA TYR A 147 5.72 -9.82 9.98
C TYR A 147 4.91 -10.72 9.04
N ILE A 148 4.69 -10.26 7.82
CA ILE A 148 4.05 -11.05 6.78
C ILE A 148 5.13 -11.61 5.87
N SER A 149 5.07 -12.92 5.62
CA SER A 149 5.87 -13.63 4.63
C SER A 149 4.97 -14.58 3.88
N ASP A 150 5.05 -14.58 2.55
CA ASP A 150 4.19 -15.40 1.68
C ASP A 150 2.69 -15.25 2.01
N HIS A 151 2.26 -14.03 2.26
CA HIS A 151 0.87 -13.70 2.64
C HIS A 151 0.39 -14.31 3.97
N VAL A 152 1.29 -14.82 4.79
CA VAL A 152 0.99 -15.45 6.08
C VAL A 152 1.60 -14.63 7.22
N LEU A 153 0.86 -14.47 8.31
CA LEU A 153 1.39 -13.84 9.52
C LEU A 153 2.41 -14.78 10.19
N CYS A 154 3.63 -14.29 10.31
CA CYS A 154 4.73 -14.95 10.99
C CYS A 154 5.01 -14.27 12.34
N ALA A 155 5.40 -15.05 13.34
CA ALA A 155 5.86 -14.58 14.63
C ALA A 155 7.23 -15.19 14.92
N GLN A 156 8.21 -14.34 15.19
CA GLN A 156 9.59 -14.71 15.49
C GLN A 156 9.95 -14.29 16.90
N ASP A 157 10.54 -15.19 17.68
CA ASP A 157 11.10 -14.87 18.97
C ASP A 157 12.36 -14.01 18.81
N VAL A 158 12.40 -12.84 19.44
CA VAL A 158 13.51 -11.89 19.38
C VAL A 158 14.80 -12.46 19.97
N SER A 159 14.72 -13.39 20.91
CA SER A 159 15.89 -14.03 21.54
C SER A 159 16.65 -15.00 20.63
N GLY A 160 16.35 -15.03 19.34
CA GLY A 160 17.06 -15.88 18.36
C GLY A 160 16.31 -17.16 18.05
N GLY A 161 15.02 -17.11 18.22
CA GLY A 161 14.19 -18.25 18.16
C GLY A 161 13.57 -18.59 16.85
N THR A 162 12.74 -19.56 16.97
CA THR A 162 11.98 -20.21 15.92
C THR A 162 10.93 -19.26 15.35
N VAL A 163 10.91 -19.14 14.04
CA VAL A 163 9.80 -18.54 13.31
C VAL A 163 8.62 -19.52 13.33
N ARG A 164 7.45 -19.02 13.66
CA ARG A 164 6.21 -19.79 13.59
C ARG A 164 5.16 -19.05 12.76
N ARG A 165 4.39 -19.76 11.97
CA ARG A 165 3.18 -19.22 11.35
C ARG A 165 2.09 -19.04 12.42
N VAL A 166 1.37 -17.93 12.38
CA VAL A 166 0.22 -17.70 13.25
C VAL A 166 -1.03 -18.21 12.52
N PRO A 167 -1.67 -19.29 13.01
CA PRO A 167 -2.89 -19.79 12.37
C PRO A 167 -4.02 -18.78 12.63
N LEU A 168 -4.62 -18.26 11.56
CA LEU A 168 -5.76 -17.37 11.66
C LEU A 168 -7.07 -18.18 11.76
N THR A 169 -8.09 -17.61 12.39
CA THR A 169 -9.43 -18.23 12.43
C THR A 169 -10.11 -18.27 11.06
N LEU A 170 -9.67 -17.44 10.13
CA LEU A 170 -9.98 -17.51 8.70
C LEU A 170 -8.64 -17.47 7.95
N GLU A 171 -8.46 -18.31 6.97
CA GLU A 171 -7.28 -18.27 6.09
C GLU A 171 -7.37 -17.05 5.19
N LEU A 172 -6.78 -15.95 5.60
CA LEU A 172 -6.66 -14.73 4.82
C LEU A 172 -5.30 -14.68 4.15
N ARG A 173 -5.27 -14.24 2.91
CA ARG A 173 -4.04 -13.89 2.21
C ARG A 173 -3.66 -12.47 2.60
N LEU A 174 -2.73 -12.33 3.54
CA LEU A 174 -2.35 -11.04 4.11
C LEU A 174 -1.43 -10.27 3.16
N LEU A 175 -1.61 -8.94 3.14
CA LEU A 175 -0.79 -8.01 2.37
C LEU A 175 0.17 -7.25 3.29
N ASP A 176 -0.35 -6.59 4.32
CA ASP A 176 0.45 -5.70 5.16
C ASP A 176 -0.11 -5.62 6.59
N ILE A 177 0.74 -5.18 7.51
CA ILE A 177 0.38 -4.84 8.90
C ILE A 177 0.30 -3.33 9.00
N MET A 178 -0.91 -2.80 9.16
CA MET A 178 -1.17 -1.36 9.17
C MET A 178 -0.94 -0.72 10.54
N ALA A 179 -1.30 -1.40 11.61
CA ALA A 179 -1.17 -0.89 12.96
C ALA A 179 -1.12 -2.01 13.99
N PHE A 180 -0.52 -1.72 15.14
CA PHE A 180 -0.41 -2.60 16.29
C PHE A 180 -0.73 -1.81 17.56
N ASP A 181 -1.60 -2.30 18.44
CA ASP A 181 -1.93 -1.56 19.66
C ASP A 181 -0.79 -1.63 20.70
N ALA A 182 -0.68 -0.59 21.51
CA ALA A 182 0.36 -0.51 22.54
C ALA A 182 0.24 -1.61 23.60
N ALA A 183 -0.94 -2.19 23.79
CA ALA A 183 -1.14 -3.33 24.69
C ALA A 183 -0.75 -4.67 24.05
N GLY A 184 -0.46 -4.67 22.73
CA GLY A 184 -0.02 -5.87 22.00
C GLY A 184 -1.12 -6.92 21.82
N SER A 185 -2.38 -6.54 21.96
CA SER A 185 -3.51 -7.47 21.91
C SER A 185 -4.28 -7.41 20.59
N ARG A 186 -4.07 -6.38 19.79
CA ARG A 186 -4.75 -6.20 18.50
C ARG A 186 -3.80 -5.74 17.42
N MET A 187 -4.00 -6.27 16.24
CA MET A 187 -3.27 -5.93 15.03
C MET A 187 -4.27 -5.63 13.93
N VAL A 188 -4.04 -4.57 13.17
CA VAL A 188 -4.80 -4.27 11.95
C VAL A 188 -3.96 -4.69 10.77
N VAL A 189 -4.54 -5.52 9.92
CA VAL A 189 -3.88 -6.03 8.72
C VAL A 189 -4.73 -5.75 7.49
N GLN A 190 -4.07 -5.56 6.36
CA GLN A 190 -4.71 -5.63 5.06
C GLN A 190 -4.61 -7.05 4.53
N PHE A 191 -5.61 -7.47 3.79
CA PHE A 191 -5.66 -8.77 3.13
C PHE A 191 -6.32 -8.63 1.76
N PHE A 192 -5.99 -9.52 0.83
CA PHE A 192 -6.66 -9.57 -0.46
C PHE A 192 -8.09 -10.08 -0.30
N LEU A 193 -9.07 -9.41 -0.91
CA LEU A 193 -10.49 -9.80 -0.85
C LEU A 193 -10.80 -11.09 -1.59
N SER A 194 -9.91 -11.47 -2.49
CA SER A 194 -9.95 -12.78 -3.13
C SER A 194 -8.54 -13.37 -3.16
N PRO A 195 -8.41 -14.70 -3.23
CA PRO A 195 -7.10 -15.35 -3.32
C PRO A 195 -6.25 -14.85 -4.49
N TYR A 196 -6.85 -14.23 -5.48
CA TYR A 196 -6.25 -13.89 -6.77
C TYR A 196 -6.50 -12.45 -7.23
N GLY A 197 -7.22 -11.64 -6.45
CA GLY A 197 -7.54 -10.25 -6.77
C GLY A 197 -6.55 -9.27 -6.16
N SER A 198 -6.49 -8.06 -6.70
CA SER A 198 -5.73 -6.94 -6.14
C SER A 198 -6.54 -6.10 -5.14
N GLU A 199 -7.86 -6.31 -5.07
CA GLU A 199 -8.70 -5.61 -4.10
C GLU A 199 -8.39 -6.06 -2.68
N CYS A 200 -8.28 -5.08 -1.79
CA CYS A 200 -7.86 -5.30 -0.42
C CYS A 200 -8.97 -4.95 0.56
N GLY A 201 -9.13 -5.81 1.54
CA GLY A 201 -9.92 -5.56 2.73
C GLY A 201 -9.05 -5.29 3.95
N THR A 202 -9.71 -5.01 5.08
CA THR A 202 -9.06 -4.76 6.36
C THR A 202 -9.59 -5.73 7.42
N ALA A 203 -8.68 -6.32 8.19
CA ALA A 203 -9.03 -7.17 9.32
C ALA A 203 -8.38 -6.67 10.60
N VAL A 204 -9.07 -6.86 11.73
CA VAL A 204 -8.49 -6.70 13.07
C VAL A 204 -8.40 -8.07 13.70
N LEU A 205 -7.22 -8.42 14.18
CA LEU A 205 -6.94 -9.73 14.77
C LEU A 205 -6.10 -9.62 16.05
N ASP A 206 -6.15 -10.67 16.85
CA ASP A 206 -5.23 -10.91 17.95
C ASP A 206 -4.00 -11.67 17.39
N PRO A 207 -2.80 -11.07 17.37
CA PRO A 207 -1.62 -11.68 16.77
C PRO A 207 -1.09 -12.89 17.55
N ALA A 208 -1.46 -13.05 18.82
CA ALA A 208 -1.05 -14.18 19.64
C ALA A 208 -1.87 -15.45 19.33
N THR A 209 -3.17 -15.27 19.06
CA THR A 209 -4.14 -16.36 18.85
C THR A 209 -4.59 -16.51 17.41
N GLY A 210 -4.40 -15.51 16.57
CA GLY A 210 -4.91 -15.44 15.21
C GLY A 210 -6.43 -15.23 15.12
N GLN A 211 -7.09 -14.90 16.24
CA GLN A 211 -8.53 -14.65 16.27
C GLN A 211 -8.86 -13.33 15.59
N ILE A 212 -9.66 -13.39 14.53
CA ILE A 212 -10.17 -12.23 13.81
C ILE A 212 -11.41 -11.70 14.53
N SER A 213 -11.40 -10.42 14.87
CA SER A 213 -12.50 -9.72 15.54
C SER A 213 -13.28 -8.79 14.63
N MET A 214 -12.68 -8.36 13.52
CA MET A 214 -13.31 -7.55 12.49
C MET A 214 -12.79 -7.97 11.11
N LEU A 215 -13.69 -7.94 10.13
CA LEU A 215 -13.39 -8.14 8.71
C LEU A 215 -14.21 -7.13 7.89
N ARG A 216 -13.56 -6.39 6.99
CA ARG A 216 -14.18 -5.37 6.14
C ARG A 216 -13.65 -5.46 4.72
N GLN A 217 -14.51 -5.13 3.77
CA GLN A 217 -14.17 -5.11 2.36
C GLN A 217 -13.33 -3.89 1.98
N GLU A 218 -13.49 -2.79 2.72
CA GLU A 218 -12.78 -1.56 2.43
C GLU A 218 -11.36 -1.59 2.96
N ARG A 219 -10.47 -0.89 2.26
CA ARG A 219 -9.12 -0.61 2.72
C ARG A 219 -9.13 0.56 3.68
N TYR A 220 -8.74 0.33 4.93
CA TYR A 220 -8.62 1.37 5.95
C TYR A 220 -7.17 1.62 6.29
N GLN A 221 -6.85 2.89 6.52
CA GLN A 221 -5.71 3.27 7.34
C GLN A 221 -6.12 3.18 8.81
N ALA A 222 -5.21 2.78 9.68
CA ALA A 222 -5.55 2.47 11.05
C ALA A 222 -4.67 3.21 12.05
N ALA A 223 -5.28 3.70 13.12
CA ALA A 223 -4.59 4.23 14.28
C ALA A 223 -5.25 3.71 15.56
N PHE A 224 -4.45 3.29 16.53
CA PHE A 224 -4.93 3.01 17.88
C PHE A 224 -4.86 4.30 18.71
N THR A 225 -5.98 4.66 19.31
CA THR A 225 -6.06 5.78 20.23
C THR A 225 -5.75 5.34 21.65
N ASP A 226 -5.60 6.28 22.59
CA ASP A 226 -5.41 5.96 24.01
C ASP A 226 -6.54 5.06 24.54
N GLY A 227 -6.17 4.02 25.27
CA GLY A 227 -7.07 2.99 25.78
C GLY A 227 -7.42 1.94 24.72
N ASP A 228 -8.65 1.45 24.74
CA ASP A 228 -9.12 0.40 23.83
C ASP A 228 -9.64 0.95 22.49
N GLY A 229 -9.40 2.24 22.19
CA GLY A 229 -9.89 2.90 21.00
C GLY A 229 -9.14 2.46 19.73
N LEU A 230 -9.88 2.05 18.70
CA LEU A 230 -9.40 1.86 17.34
C LEU A 230 -10.09 2.87 16.45
N CYS A 231 -9.32 3.61 15.68
CA CYS A 231 -9.81 4.47 14.61
C CYS A 231 -9.37 3.89 13.27
N LEU A 232 -10.32 3.63 12.39
CA LEU A 232 -10.09 3.24 11.01
C LEU A 232 -10.53 4.38 10.11
N LEU A 233 -9.68 4.76 9.17
CA LEU A 233 -9.93 5.83 8.22
C LEU A 233 -9.93 5.30 6.80
N SER A 234 -10.98 5.59 6.06
CA SER A 234 -11.09 5.32 4.63
C SER A 234 -11.38 6.61 3.89
N PHE A 235 -10.66 6.86 2.81
CA PHE A 235 -10.98 7.99 1.93
C PHE A 235 -12.19 7.62 1.07
N ASP A 236 -13.20 8.47 1.13
CA ASP A 236 -14.42 8.36 0.32
C ASP A 236 -14.30 9.40 -0.81
N ALA A 237 -13.97 8.92 -2.00
CA ALA A 237 -13.75 9.77 -3.17
C ALA A 237 -15.05 10.41 -3.66
N ASP A 238 -16.19 9.71 -3.54
CA ASP A 238 -17.50 10.21 -3.98
C ASP A 238 -17.98 11.40 -3.15
N ARG A 239 -17.62 11.41 -1.86
CA ARG A 239 -18.01 12.44 -0.91
C ARG A 239 -16.87 13.42 -0.61
N MET A 240 -15.70 13.20 -1.23
CA MET A 240 -14.50 13.99 -1.00
C MET A 240 -14.22 14.20 0.48
N GLY A 241 -13.99 13.11 1.19
CA GLY A 241 -13.75 13.16 2.63
C GLY A 241 -13.28 11.84 3.21
N TYR A 242 -13.21 11.79 4.53
CA TYR A 242 -12.81 10.59 5.25
C TYR A 242 -13.97 10.00 6.04
N SER A 243 -14.24 8.74 5.81
CA SER A 243 -15.04 7.93 6.73
C SER A 243 -14.14 7.46 7.87
N ALA A 244 -14.49 7.80 9.09
CA ALA A 244 -13.79 7.37 10.29
C ALA A 244 -14.68 6.46 11.11
N LEU A 245 -14.17 5.27 11.45
CA LEU A 245 -14.81 4.32 12.35
C LEU A 245 -14.09 4.38 13.70
N TYR A 246 -14.81 4.75 14.76
CA TYR A 246 -14.34 4.79 16.15
C TYR A 246 -15.06 3.73 16.96
N GLY A 247 -14.49 2.54 17.09
CA GLY A 247 -15.16 1.46 17.77
C GLY A 247 -16.53 1.12 17.12
N SER A 248 -17.64 1.47 17.77
CA SER A 248 -19.01 1.31 17.23
C SER A 248 -19.53 2.53 16.47
N ASP A 249 -18.86 3.68 16.58
CA ASP A 249 -19.31 4.93 16.00
C ASP A 249 -18.67 5.16 14.64
N SER A 250 -19.47 5.51 13.65
CA SER A 250 -19.02 5.92 12.33
C SER A 250 -19.24 7.42 12.16
N ARG A 251 -18.22 8.12 11.63
CA ARG A 251 -18.27 9.55 11.34
C ARG A 251 -17.70 9.83 9.97
N PHE A 252 -18.26 10.82 9.30
CA PHE A 252 -17.73 11.32 8.04
C PHE A 252 -17.18 12.75 8.24
N PHE A 253 -15.95 12.99 7.79
CA PHE A 253 -15.30 14.27 7.81
C PHE A 253 -15.09 14.76 6.39
N PHE A 254 -15.68 15.92 6.06
CA PHE A 254 -15.45 16.53 4.74
C PHE A 254 -13.99 16.97 4.64
N ALA A 255 -13.37 16.64 3.51
CA ALA A 255 -12.14 17.28 3.13
C ALA A 255 -12.44 18.76 2.89
N ASP A 256 -11.90 19.65 3.71
CA ASP A 256 -11.84 21.06 3.34
C ASP A 256 -10.84 21.15 2.18
N ALA A 257 -11.34 21.62 1.03
CA ALA A 257 -10.61 21.65 -0.23
C ALA A 257 -9.24 22.36 -0.16
N GLY A 258 -8.97 23.15 0.90
CA GLY A 258 -7.67 23.77 1.15
C GLY A 258 -6.71 22.94 2.01
N LEU A 259 -7.23 22.00 2.84
CA LEU A 259 -6.43 21.24 3.80
C LEU A 259 -6.23 19.78 3.40
N PHE A 260 -7.07 19.26 2.50
CA PHE A 260 -7.09 17.85 2.12
C PHE A 260 -6.82 17.61 0.63
N GLN A 261 -6.61 18.63 -0.19
CA GLN A 261 -6.29 18.47 -1.61
C GLN A 261 -5.03 17.61 -1.86
N ASP A 262 -4.21 17.41 -0.84
CA ASP A 262 -3.00 16.59 -0.91
C ASP A 262 -3.08 15.27 -0.14
N ILE A 263 -4.22 14.90 0.44
CA ILE A 263 -4.35 13.63 1.16
C ILE A 263 -4.83 12.48 0.24
N GLY A 264 -4.50 12.50 -1.04
CA GLY A 264 -4.31 11.28 -1.81
C GLY A 264 -3.08 10.50 -1.33
N GLY A 265 -2.41 10.99 -0.28
CA GLY A 265 -1.28 10.41 0.41
C GLY A 265 -1.66 9.83 1.77
N ASP A 266 -0.87 8.90 2.22
CA ASP A 266 -1.07 8.16 3.44
C ASP A 266 -1.06 9.07 4.68
N LEU A 267 -2.01 8.83 5.61
CA LEU A 267 -1.97 9.36 6.96
C LEU A 267 -1.19 8.36 7.83
N TYR A 268 -0.13 8.78 8.49
CA TYR A 268 0.61 7.92 9.40
C TYR A 268 0.14 8.12 10.83
N ALA A 269 -0.14 6.99 11.50
CA ALA A 269 -0.43 7.00 12.92
C ALA A 269 0.83 7.34 13.72
N VAL A 270 0.70 8.26 14.67
CA VAL A 270 1.73 8.52 15.67
C VAL A 270 1.64 7.42 16.73
N SER A 271 2.69 6.60 16.83
CA SER A 271 2.69 5.43 17.73
C SER A 271 2.32 5.81 19.17
N GLY A 272 1.31 5.14 19.71
CA GLY A 272 0.87 5.30 21.09
C GLY A 272 0.13 6.60 21.42
N ALA A 273 -0.36 7.32 20.40
CA ALA A 273 -1.05 8.59 20.61
C ALA A 273 -2.25 8.75 19.65
N PRO A 274 -3.27 9.53 20.04
CA PRO A 274 -4.42 9.81 19.19
C PRO A 274 -4.12 10.92 18.17
N TYR A 275 -2.98 10.79 17.46
CA TYR A 275 -2.55 11.75 16.45
C TYR A 275 -2.20 11.04 15.15
N LEU A 276 -2.46 11.73 14.05
CA LEU A 276 -2.05 11.34 12.70
C LEU A 276 -1.22 12.46 12.10
N MET A 277 -0.26 12.09 11.26
CA MET A 277 0.54 13.00 10.46
C MET A 277 0.14 12.84 9.01
N GLY A 278 -0.18 13.92 8.31
CA GLY A 278 -0.37 13.93 6.87
C GLY A 278 0.98 13.92 6.16
N VAL A 279 1.09 13.10 5.11
CA VAL A 279 2.39 12.79 4.50
C VAL A 279 2.64 13.49 3.18
N SER A 280 1.62 13.82 2.42
CA SER A 280 1.84 14.39 1.08
C SER A 280 2.61 15.72 1.09
N ASP A 281 2.42 16.54 2.12
CA ASP A 281 3.20 17.76 2.31
C ASP A 281 3.83 17.89 3.70
N GLY A 282 3.49 16.98 4.64
CA GLY A 282 4.00 16.96 6.01
C GLY A 282 3.69 18.23 6.79
N SER A 283 2.73 19.05 6.35
CA SER A 283 2.47 20.37 6.89
C SER A 283 1.34 20.41 7.92
N ALA A 284 0.69 19.28 8.20
CA ALA A 284 -0.42 19.21 9.13
C ALA A 284 -0.32 18.05 10.13
N LEU A 285 -0.81 18.31 11.35
CA LEU A 285 -1.00 17.34 12.41
C LEU A 285 -2.49 17.21 12.71
N TYR A 286 -3.00 15.97 12.73
CA TYR A 286 -4.38 15.66 13.02
C TYR A 286 -4.51 15.07 14.42
N ALA A 287 -5.49 15.51 15.18
CA ALA A 287 -5.84 14.95 16.48
C ALA A 287 -7.14 14.16 16.37
N LEU A 288 -7.07 12.88 16.72
CA LEU A 288 -8.22 11.99 16.81
C LEU A 288 -8.92 12.17 18.17
N GLY A 289 -10.24 12.18 18.18
CA GLY A 289 -11.03 12.31 19.39
C GLY A 289 -12.52 12.20 19.06
N GLU A 290 -13.38 12.76 19.93
CA GLU A 290 -14.81 12.85 19.61
C GLU A 290 -15.06 13.60 18.29
N GLN A 291 -14.11 14.47 17.91
CA GLN A 291 -14.08 15.17 16.64
C GLN A 291 -12.66 15.15 16.09
N LEU A 292 -12.52 15.01 14.78
CA LEU A 292 -11.25 15.20 14.11
C LEU A 292 -10.88 16.70 14.18
N ARG A 293 -9.65 16.98 14.57
CA ARG A 293 -9.11 18.34 14.61
C ARG A 293 -7.81 18.37 13.84
N VAL A 294 -7.54 19.49 13.19
CA VAL A 294 -6.33 19.71 12.41
C VAL A 294 -5.57 20.93 12.89
N CYS A 295 -4.27 20.86 12.87
CA CYS A 295 -3.36 21.97 13.13
C CYS A 295 -2.36 22.05 11.98
N ALA A 296 -2.40 23.10 11.19
CA ALA A 296 -1.38 23.36 10.19
C ALA A 296 -0.09 23.84 10.89
N LEU A 297 1.05 23.27 10.54
CA LEU A 297 2.34 23.63 11.15
C LEU A 297 2.74 25.09 10.91
N PRO A 298 2.48 25.69 9.74
CA PRO A 298 2.72 27.12 9.54
C PRO A 298 1.98 28.02 10.54
N ASP A 299 0.78 27.63 10.99
CA ASP A 299 0.00 28.38 11.99
C ASP A 299 0.67 28.36 13.38
N CYS A 300 1.58 27.41 13.60
CA CYS A 300 2.41 27.30 14.78
C CYS A 300 3.80 27.93 14.61
N GLY A 301 4.08 28.54 13.46
CA GLY A 301 5.39 29.11 13.13
C GLY A 301 6.44 28.06 12.75
N VAL A 302 6.02 26.88 12.33
CA VAL A 302 6.90 25.80 11.81
C VAL A 302 6.76 25.77 10.30
N ASP A 303 7.78 26.26 9.61
CA ASP A 303 7.90 26.12 8.16
C ASP A 303 8.71 24.86 7.83
N GLY A 304 8.25 24.06 6.90
CA GLY A 304 8.92 22.86 6.42
C GLY A 304 8.01 21.65 6.45
N GLN A 305 8.55 20.53 6.03
CA GLN A 305 7.85 19.26 5.91
C GLN A 305 8.18 18.35 7.10
N MET A 306 7.18 17.85 7.80
CA MET A 306 7.36 16.89 8.89
C MET A 306 7.55 15.49 8.30
N PHE A 307 8.64 14.82 8.68
CA PHE A 307 8.98 13.47 8.20
C PHE A 307 8.74 12.38 9.24
N SER A 308 8.82 12.72 10.50
CA SER A 308 8.67 11.77 11.60
C SER A 308 8.16 12.51 12.82
N VAL A 309 7.29 11.86 13.58
CA VAL A 309 6.78 12.39 14.84
C VAL A 309 6.54 11.27 15.83
N CYS A 310 6.93 11.46 17.08
CA CYS A 310 6.61 10.53 18.15
C CYS A 310 5.92 11.21 19.33
N TRP A 311 5.11 10.45 20.03
CA TRP A 311 4.47 10.86 21.28
C TRP A 311 5.32 10.48 22.48
N LEU A 312 5.52 11.41 23.39
CA LEU A 312 6.21 11.19 24.68
C LEU A 312 5.16 11.28 25.80
N PRO A 313 4.57 10.15 26.21
CA PRO A 313 3.40 10.14 27.09
C PRO A 313 3.71 10.75 28.47
N ASP A 314 4.87 10.47 29.04
CA ASP A 314 5.27 10.97 30.36
C ASP A 314 5.47 12.49 30.39
N ALA A 315 5.85 13.08 29.27
CA ALA A 315 6.04 14.52 29.11
C ALA A 315 4.80 15.21 28.53
N ALA A 316 3.83 14.45 28.00
CA ALA A 316 2.65 14.91 27.29
C ALA A 316 2.98 15.86 26.12
N VAL A 317 4.03 15.55 25.35
CA VAL A 317 4.48 16.32 24.20
C VAL A 317 4.72 15.43 22.99
N LEU A 318 4.65 16.03 21.80
CA LEU A 318 5.10 15.44 20.55
C LEU A 318 6.52 15.94 20.24
N LEU A 319 7.37 15.07 19.71
CA LEU A 319 8.64 15.42 19.10
C LEU A 319 8.58 15.14 17.61
N GLY A 320 8.70 16.20 16.81
CA GLY A 320 8.66 16.11 15.35
C GLY A 320 9.99 16.48 14.71
N GLY A 321 10.36 15.78 13.67
CA GLY A 321 11.49 16.08 12.79
C GLY A 321 11.00 16.75 11.52
N VAL A 322 11.37 18.00 11.29
CA VAL A 322 10.92 18.83 10.18
C VAL A 322 12.09 19.11 9.24
N TYR A 323 11.90 18.83 7.96
CA TYR A 323 12.86 19.14 6.91
C TYR A 323 12.68 20.56 6.39
N ARG A 324 13.76 21.33 6.44
CA ARG A 324 13.80 22.68 5.94
C ARG A 324 15.22 23.06 5.53
N ASP A 325 15.38 23.82 4.44
CA ASP A 325 16.66 24.38 4.00
C ASP A 325 17.79 23.33 3.92
N SER A 326 17.50 22.13 3.43
CA SER A 326 18.43 21.00 3.31
C SER A 326 18.94 20.41 4.63
N ALA A 327 18.21 20.62 5.74
CA ALA A 327 18.53 20.06 7.04
C ALA A 327 17.26 19.68 7.80
N PHE A 328 17.40 18.77 8.76
CA PHE A 328 16.32 18.42 9.69
C PHE A 328 16.48 19.21 11.00
N GLN A 329 15.38 19.80 11.44
CA GLN A 329 15.25 20.45 12.73
C GLN A 329 14.23 19.68 13.58
N LEU A 330 14.57 19.41 14.83
CA LEU A 330 13.64 18.82 15.79
C LEU A 330 12.80 19.90 16.49
N TYR A 331 11.51 19.62 16.67
CA TYR A 331 10.57 20.49 17.38
C TYR A 331 9.84 19.72 18.45
N VAL A 332 9.82 20.28 19.67
CA VAL A 332 8.91 19.84 20.75
C VAL A 332 7.61 20.62 20.61
N MET A 333 6.50 19.91 20.58
CA MET A 333 5.16 20.47 20.41
C MET A 333 4.28 20.05 21.60
N ASP A 334 3.60 21.01 22.20
CA ASP A 334 2.63 20.81 23.28
C ASP A 334 1.22 20.74 22.67
N PRO A 335 0.64 19.53 22.44
CA PRO A 335 -0.64 19.38 21.72
C PRO A 335 -1.81 20.08 22.43
N ALA A 336 -1.75 20.25 23.77
CA ALA A 336 -2.77 20.93 24.51
C ALA A 336 -2.83 22.43 24.21
N ARG A 337 -1.79 22.96 23.59
CA ARG A 337 -1.62 24.40 23.30
C ARG A 337 -1.51 24.71 21.79
N LEU A 338 -1.48 23.65 20.93
CA LEU A 338 -1.53 23.84 19.49
C LEU A 338 -2.89 24.38 19.06
N PRO A 339 -2.95 25.24 18.03
CA PRO A 339 -4.19 25.85 17.55
C PRO A 339 -4.99 24.87 16.66
N PHE A 340 -5.38 23.74 17.25
CA PHE A 340 -6.23 22.78 16.55
C PHE A 340 -7.60 23.38 16.23
N THR A 341 -8.02 23.26 14.99
CA THR A 341 -9.36 23.60 14.51
C THR A 341 -10.16 22.33 14.25
N GLU A 342 -11.46 22.34 14.52
CA GLU A 342 -12.34 21.22 14.23
C GLU A 342 -12.53 21.07 12.72
N VAL A 343 -12.38 19.83 12.24
CA VAL A 343 -12.74 19.48 10.87
C VAL A 343 -14.25 19.27 10.81
N PRO A 344 -14.98 19.97 9.92
CA PRO A 344 -16.41 19.79 9.79
C PRO A 344 -16.75 18.32 9.49
N GLY A 345 -17.66 17.75 10.25
CA GLY A 345 -18.08 16.36 10.09
C GLY A 345 -19.58 16.20 10.29
N ALA A 346 -20.13 15.14 9.72
CA ALA A 346 -21.50 14.71 9.90
C ALA A 346 -21.53 13.32 10.55
N ALA A 347 -22.56 13.05 11.37
CA ALA A 347 -22.78 11.69 11.86
C ALA A 347 -23.09 10.78 10.65
N ALA A 348 -22.33 9.70 10.49
CA ALA A 348 -22.63 8.64 9.55
C ALA A 348 -23.48 7.57 10.24
N ALA A 349 -24.14 6.71 9.45
CA ALA A 349 -24.89 5.60 10.00
C ALA A 349 -23.94 4.60 10.70
N ASP A 350 -24.35 4.11 11.86
CA ASP A 350 -23.57 3.19 12.68
C ASP A 350 -23.27 1.88 11.92
N ALA A 351 -21.98 1.55 11.80
CA ALA A 351 -21.54 0.24 11.35
C ALA A 351 -20.72 -0.40 12.47
N PRO A 352 -21.24 -1.38 13.20
CA PRO A 352 -20.50 -2.03 14.27
C PRO A 352 -19.24 -2.72 13.70
N LEU A 353 -18.13 -2.65 14.45
CA LEU A 353 -16.89 -3.36 14.15
C LEU A 353 -17.05 -4.86 14.46
N THR A 354 -17.64 -5.60 13.53
CA THR A 354 -17.90 -7.04 13.65
C THR A 354 -17.29 -7.78 12.47
N VAL A 355 -17.09 -9.09 12.62
CA VAL A 355 -16.75 -9.95 11.48
C VAL A 355 -17.88 -9.87 10.47
N ASP A 356 -17.57 -9.53 9.24
CA ASP A 356 -18.50 -9.56 8.12
C ASP A 356 -18.66 -11.01 7.66
N GLU A 357 -19.72 -11.66 8.12
CA GLU A 357 -20.00 -13.07 7.80
C GLU A 357 -20.23 -13.28 6.30
N ALA A 358 -20.82 -12.31 5.61
CA ALA A 358 -21.05 -12.40 4.18
C ALA A 358 -19.72 -12.33 3.42
N LEU A 359 -18.80 -11.43 3.82
CA LEU A 359 -17.47 -11.34 3.26
C LEU A 359 -16.64 -12.59 3.56
N ALA A 360 -16.66 -13.07 4.80
CA ALA A 360 -15.98 -14.30 5.18
C ALA A 360 -16.48 -15.49 4.34
N GLN A 361 -17.80 -15.62 4.17
CA GLN A 361 -18.39 -16.68 3.35
C GLN A 361 -18.04 -16.52 1.87
N ALA A 362 -18.04 -15.30 1.34
CA ALA A 362 -17.65 -15.04 -0.04
C ALA A 362 -16.17 -15.36 -0.26
N TYR A 363 -15.29 -14.98 0.66
CA TYR A 363 -13.87 -15.29 0.63
C TYR A 363 -13.62 -16.79 0.59
N TRP A 364 -14.27 -17.57 1.48
CA TRP A 364 -14.18 -19.03 1.49
C TRP A 364 -14.71 -19.68 0.21
N ASN A 365 -15.83 -19.20 -0.29
CA ASN A 365 -16.42 -19.73 -1.52
C ASN A 365 -15.54 -19.49 -2.76
N THR A 366 -14.71 -18.43 -2.75
CA THR A 366 -13.76 -18.15 -3.84
C THR A 366 -12.46 -18.93 -3.68
N SER A 367 -12.03 -19.23 -2.45
CA SER A 367 -10.82 -20.02 -2.20
C SER A 367 -10.95 -21.49 -2.59
N ASP A 368 -12.19 -22.03 -2.58
CA ASP A 368 -12.48 -23.44 -2.94
C ASP A 368 -12.48 -23.72 -4.47
N SER A 369 -12.30 -22.71 -5.32
CA SER A 369 -12.62 -22.84 -6.75
C SER A 369 -11.44 -23.01 -7.70
N ALA A 370 -10.20 -22.80 -7.28
CA ALA A 370 -9.04 -23.00 -8.15
C ALA A 370 -8.21 -24.20 -7.69
N PRO A 371 -8.00 -25.20 -8.53
CA PRO A 371 -7.06 -26.26 -8.22
C PRO A 371 -5.64 -25.68 -8.20
N VAL A 372 -5.09 -25.47 -7.01
CA VAL A 372 -3.67 -25.15 -6.87
C VAL A 372 -2.89 -26.37 -7.30
N ALA A 373 -2.12 -26.26 -8.37
CA ALA A 373 -1.25 -27.34 -8.81
C ALA A 373 -0.17 -27.60 -7.76
N GLU A 374 0.02 -28.85 -7.42
CA GLU A 374 1.07 -29.29 -6.47
C GLU A 374 2.43 -29.52 -7.16
N SER A 375 2.45 -29.38 -8.50
CA SER A 375 3.66 -29.53 -9.31
C SER A 375 3.57 -28.72 -10.59
N LEU A 376 4.73 -28.38 -11.19
CA LEU A 376 4.78 -27.74 -12.51
C LEU A 376 4.13 -28.58 -13.62
N GLN A 377 4.08 -29.90 -13.46
CA GLN A 377 3.38 -30.79 -14.40
C GLN A 377 1.86 -30.58 -14.31
N GLU A 378 1.30 -30.44 -13.12
CA GLU A 378 -0.14 -30.14 -12.95
C GLU A 378 -0.46 -28.71 -13.39
N ALA A 379 0.42 -27.74 -13.10
CA ALA A 379 0.30 -26.38 -13.62
C ALA A 379 0.28 -26.37 -15.16
N ARG A 380 1.11 -27.18 -15.81
CA ARG A 380 1.07 -27.33 -17.27
C ARG A 380 -0.29 -27.91 -17.75
N GLN A 381 -0.82 -28.92 -17.08
CA GLN A 381 -2.14 -29.48 -17.44
C GLN A 381 -3.25 -28.43 -17.29
N TYR A 382 -3.18 -27.60 -16.27
CA TYR A 382 -4.13 -26.48 -16.12
C TYR A 382 -3.95 -25.45 -17.25
N ALA A 383 -2.74 -25.07 -17.58
CA ALA A 383 -2.46 -24.22 -18.74
C ALA A 383 -2.99 -24.82 -20.06
N ASP A 384 -2.89 -26.15 -20.28
CA ASP A 384 -3.46 -26.82 -21.44
C ASP A 384 -5.00 -26.68 -21.53
N THR A 385 -5.68 -26.64 -20.36
CA THR A 385 -7.12 -26.37 -20.33
C THR A 385 -7.46 -24.93 -20.70
N LEU A 386 -6.65 -23.94 -20.26
CA LEU A 386 -6.80 -22.54 -20.68
C LEU A 386 -6.53 -22.37 -22.17
N GLU A 387 -5.47 -23.01 -22.69
CA GLU A 387 -5.15 -23.01 -24.12
C GLU A 387 -6.33 -23.52 -24.96
N SER A 388 -6.92 -24.63 -24.54
CA SER A 388 -8.05 -25.24 -25.23
C SER A 388 -9.32 -24.38 -25.15
N ARG A 389 -9.56 -23.75 -23.99
CA ARG A 389 -10.76 -22.93 -23.76
C ARG A 389 -10.72 -21.62 -24.51
N TYR A 390 -9.58 -20.93 -24.46
CA TYR A 390 -9.46 -19.57 -24.99
C TYR A 390 -8.76 -19.48 -26.33
N GLY A 391 -8.22 -20.59 -26.86
CA GLY A 391 -7.52 -20.59 -28.16
C GLY A 391 -6.16 -19.90 -28.13
N ILE A 392 -5.53 -19.81 -26.96
CA ILE A 392 -4.22 -19.20 -26.69
C ILE A 392 -3.12 -20.24 -26.61
N ARG A 393 -1.89 -19.79 -26.32
CA ARG A 393 -0.78 -20.63 -25.83
C ARG A 393 -0.22 -20.03 -24.54
N VAL A 394 0.17 -20.88 -23.60
CA VAL A 394 0.81 -20.47 -22.34
C VAL A 394 2.13 -21.22 -22.23
N LEU A 395 3.22 -20.51 -22.19
CA LEU A 395 4.56 -21.05 -22.05
C LEU A 395 5.05 -20.91 -20.62
N LEU A 396 5.54 -22.01 -20.06
CA LEU A 396 6.08 -22.10 -18.70
C LEU A 396 7.55 -22.47 -18.75
N SER A 397 8.36 -21.94 -17.84
CA SER A 397 9.74 -22.35 -17.64
C SER A 397 10.56 -22.36 -18.95
N ASP A 398 11.23 -23.46 -19.26
CA ASP A 398 12.05 -23.62 -20.46
C ASP A 398 11.29 -23.44 -21.78
N GLN A 399 9.97 -23.60 -21.79
CA GLN A 399 9.16 -23.37 -22.99
C GLN A 399 9.19 -21.91 -23.46
N CYS A 400 9.46 -20.96 -22.55
CA CYS A 400 9.57 -19.53 -22.87
C CYS A 400 10.83 -19.19 -23.69
N ARG A 401 11.87 -20.03 -23.65
CA ARG A 401 13.24 -19.71 -24.12
C ARG A 401 13.31 -19.19 -25.55
N ASP A 402 12.73 -19.93 -26.48
CA ASP A 402 12.81 -19.57 -27.91
C ASP A 402 12.00 -18.29 -28.21
N ALA A 403 10.85 -18.14 -27.56
CA ALA A 403 10.02 -16.97 -27.75
C ALA A 403 10.64 -15.72 -27.07
N ALA A 404 11.16 -15.87 -25.86
CA ALA A 404 11.83 -14.79 -25.13
C ALA A 404 13.06 -14.26 -25.89
N ALA A 405 13.80 -15.13 -26.58
CA ALA A 405 14.96 -14.74 -27.39
C ALA A 405 14.62 -13.86 -28.62
N LEU A 406 13.33 -13.76 -28.97
CA LEU A 406 12.86 -12.90 -30.08
C LEU A 406 12.41 -11.51 -29.60
N CYS A 407 12.36 -11.29 -28.28
CA CYS A 407 12.09 -9.98 -27.71
C CYS A 407 13.31 -9.09 -27.85
N ASP A 408 13.10 -7.78 -28.03
CA ASP A 408 14.16 -6.76 -28.02
C ASP A 408 14.63 -6.39 -26.61
N ARG A 409 13.96 -6.91 -25.57
CA ARG A 409 14.31 -6.75 -24.16
C ARG A 409 14.92 -8.04 -23.63
N ASP A 410 15.83 -7.89 -22.66
CA ASP A 410 16.37 -9.03 -21.95
C ASP A 410 15.30 -9.63 -21.00
N ILE A 411 14.88 -10.86 -21.27
CA ILE A 411 13.92 -11.61 -20.47
C ILE A 411 14.65 -12.67 -19.65
N THR A 412 14.46 -12.64 -18.34
CA THR A 412 14.96 -13.66 -17.42
C THR A 412 13.87 -14.73 -17.23
N LEU A 413 14.23 -16.00 -17.45
CA LEU A 413 13.31 -17.12 -17.25
C LEU A 413 13.19 -17.51 -15.77
N THR A 414 12.21 -18.35 -15.45
CA THR A 414 11.94 -18.84 -14.10
C THR A 414 13.00 -19.78 -13.53
N ASP A 415 13.97 -20.25 -14.34
CA ASP A 415 15.10 -21.07 -13.91
C ASP A 415 16.02 -20.39 -12.88
N THR A 416 15.84 -19.10 -12.64
CA THR A 416 16.50 -18.34 -11.56
C THR A 416 15.76 -18.41 -10.21
N MET A 417 14.56 -18.94 -10.18
CA MET A 417 13.72 -19.10 -8.99
C MET A 417 13.95 -20.48 -8.35
N THR A 418 13.62 -20.64 -7.08
CA THR A 418 13.48 -21.97 -6.48
C THR A 418 12.24 -22.67 -7.05
N ALA A 419 12.18 -24.00 -6.97
CA ALA A 419 11.04 -24.76 -7.51
C ALA A 419 9.70 -24.39 -6.82
N ASP A 420 9.74 -24.09 -5.53
CA ASP A 420 8.56 -23.73 -4.77
C ASP A 420 8.09 -22.30 -5.10
N GLU A 421 9.01 -21.34 -5.25
CA GLU A 421 8.71 -19.97 -5.69
C GLU A 421 8.13 -19.99 -7.13
N GLU A 422 8.75 -20.73 -8.03
CA GLU A 422 8.27 -20.86 -9.40
C GLU A 422 6.84 -21.43 -9.45
N LEU A 423 6.59 -22.51 -8.72
CA LEU A 423 5.28 -23.14 -8.68
C LEU A 423 4.20 -22.20 -8.12
N ALA A 424 4.51 -21.48 -7.05
CA ALA A 424 3.59 -20.52 -6.45
C ALA A 424 3.26 -19.37 -7.42
N ALA A 425 4.28 -18.78 -8.04
CA ALA A 425 4.11 -17.68 -8.99
C ALA A 425 3.36 -18.13 -10.27
N VAL A 426 3.66 -19.32 -10.79
CA VAL A 426 2.98 -19.91 -11.95
C VAL A 426 1.50 -20.15 -11.64
N ASN A 427 1.16 -20.72 -10.48
CA ASN A 427 -0.23 -20.90 -10.06
C ASN A 427 -0.98 -19.57 -10.05
N THR A 428 -0.41 -18.54 -9.41
CA THR A 428 -1.01 -17.20 -9.36
C THR A 428 -1.24 -16.62 -10.77
N ALA A 429 -0.27 -16.77 -11.66
CA ALA A 429 -0.38 -16.26 -13.03
C ALA A 429 -1.42 -17.01 -13.88
N LEU A 430 -1.52 -18.33 -13.74
CA LEU A 430 -2.53 -19.13 -14.45
C LEU A 430 -3.94 -18.78 -13.98
N ASP A 431 -4.13 -18.54 -12.70
CA ASP A 431 -5.42 -18.10 -12.17
C ASP A 431 -5.79 -16.70 -12.63
N ALA A 432 -4.83 -15.77 -12.64
CA ALA A 432 -5.04 -14.43 -13.19
C ALA A 432 -5.43 -14.50 -14.68
N LEU A 433 -4.75 -15.35 -15.47
CA LEU A 433 -5.13 -15.59 -16.87
C LEU A 433 -6.55 -16.14 -16.99
N ALA A 434 -6.93 -17.11 -16.18
CA ALA A 434 -8.27 -17.70 -16.20
C ALA A 434 -9.36 -16.66 -15.90
N ARG A 435 -9.18 -15.86 -14.85
CA ARG A 435 -10.11 -14.80 -14.47
C ARG A 435 -10.22 -13.74 -15.56
N THR A 436 -9.07 -13.20 -15.97
CA THR A 436 -9.03 -12.08 -16.91
C THR A 436 -9.59 -12.47 -18.26
N LEU A 437 -9.20 -13.62 -18.80
CA LEU A 437 -9.72 -14.08 -20.08
C LEU A 437 -11.20 -14.42 -20.05
N SER A 438 -11.76 -14.75 -18.89
CA SER A 438 -13.20 -14.95 -18.73
C SER A 438 -14.04 -13.66 -18.89
N LEU A 439 -13.40 -12.50 -18.78
CA LEU A 439 -14.05 -11.18 -18.98
C LEU A 439 -14.20 -10.84 -20.47
N TYR A 440 -13.48 -11.53 -21.34
CA TYR A 440 -13.56 -11.31 -22.78
C TYR A 440 -14.63 -12.21 -23.43
N PRO A 441 -15.21 -11.78 -24.56
CA PRO A 441 -16.18 -12.60 -25.28
C PRO A 441 -15.61 -13.95 -25.71
N ASP A 442 -16.44 -14.98 -25.71
CA ASP A 442 -16.05 -16.29 -26.21
C ASP A 442 -15.47 -16.18 -27.63
N GLY A 443 -14.33 -16.82 -27.83
CA GLY A 443 -13.62 -16.83 -29.12
C GLY A 443 -12.84 -15.55 -29.45
N PHE A 444 -12.78 -14.55 -28.56
CA PHE A 444 -12.04 -13.30 -28.79
C PHE A 444 -10.57 -13.57 -29.15
N THR A 445 -9.86 -14.26 -28.29
CA THR A 445 -8.42 -14.57 -28.48
C THR A 445 -8.16 -15.55 -29.62
N ALA A 446 -9.10 -16.42 -29.93
CA ALA A 446 -8.98 -17.34 -31.06
C ALA A 446 -8.93 -16.63 -32.42
N GLN A 447 -9.46 -15.41 -32.52
CA GLN A 447 -9.45 -14.60 -33.74
C GLN A 447 -8.08 -14.00 -34.09
N PHE A 448 -7.09 -14.12 -33.20
CA PHE A 448 -5.71 -13.67 -33.47
C PHE A 448 -4.94 -14.64 -34.39
N ARG A 449 -5.48 -15.82 -34.65
CA ARG A 449 -4.90 -16.76 -35.59
C ARG A 449 -4.99 -16.25 -37.02
N ASN A 450 -3.98 -16.57 -37.82
CA ASN A 450 -3.99 -16.24 -39.24
C ASN A 450 -5.05 -17.04 -40.00
N GLY A 451 -5.26 -16.73 -41.29
CA GLY A 451 -6.25 -17.40 -42.12
C GLY A 451 -6.03 -18.91 -42.34
N MET A 452 -4.87 -19.45 -41.95
CA MET A 452 -4.56 -20.87 -41.94
C MET A 452 -4.80 -21.53 -40.57
N GLY A 453 -5.24 -20.75 -39.58
CA GLY A 453 -5.46 -21.24 -38.22
C GLY A 453 -4.18 -21.36 -37.37
N GLU A 454 -3.07 -20.80 -37.85
CA GLU A 454 -1.77 -20.80 -37.18
C GLU A 454 -1.57 -19.50 -36.38
N GLY A 455 -0.61 -19.51 -35.43
CA GLY A 455 -0.30 -18.34 -34.61
C GLY A 455 -1.34 -18.05 -33.52
N GLY A 456 -1.52 -16.81 -33.20
CA GLY A 456 -2.47 -16.33 -32.19
C GLY A 456 -1.82 -15.58 -31.04
N VAL A 457 -2.43 -15.58 -29.86
CA VAL A 457 -1.89 -15.00 -28.64
C VAL A 457 -1.11 -16.04 -27.84
N ARG A 458 0.07 -15.65 -27.36
CA ARG A 458 0.96 -16.51 -26.59
C ARG A 458 1.46 -15.77 -25.34
N PHE A 459 1.15 -16.31 -24.18
CA PHE A 459 1.63 -15.81 -22.90
C PHE A 459 2.92 -16.52 -22.49
N LEU A 460 3.92 -15.76 -22.08
CA LEU A 460 5.19 -16.24 -21.53
C LEU A 460 5.24 -15.86 -20.05
N LEU A 461 5.24 -16.85 -19.16
CA LEU A 461 5.37 -16.63 -17.73
C LEU A 461 6.86 -16.62 -17.37
N VAL A 462 7.39 -15.43 -17.06
CA VAL A 462 8.83 -15.19 -16.86
C VAL A 462 9.11 -14.57 -15.48
N SER A 463 10.36 -14.62 -15.02
CA SER A 463 10.72 -14.10 -13.70
C SER A 463 11.15 -12.64 -13.69
N ALA A 464 11.59 -12.08 -14.81
CA ALA A 464 11.90 -10.65 -14.93
C ALA A 464 11.97 -10.22 -16.40
N ILE A 465 11.68 -8.93 -16.59
CA ILE A 465 11.90 -8.25 -17.87
C ILE A 465 12.85 -7.08 -17.59
N ALA A 466 14.04 -7.10 -18.20
CA ALA A 466 15.02 -6.07 -17.96
C ALA A 466 14.56 -4.73 -18.53
N SER A 467 14.50 -3.72 -17.68
CA SER A 467 14.20 -2.35 -18.05
C SER A 467 14.75 -1.38 -17.02
N ASP A 468 15.09 -0.17 -17.46
CA ASP A 468 15.53 0.90 -16.56
C ASP A 468 14.37 1.45 -15.70
N TYR A 469 13.12 1.06 -15.99
CA TYR A 469 11.89 1.63 -15.41
C TYR A 469 10.95 0.61 -14.77
N GLY A 470 11.42 -0.61 -14.50
CA GLY A 470 10.61 -1.62 -13.83
C GLY A 470 9.43 -2.14 -14.68
N VAL A 471 9.65 -2.37 -15.98
CA VAL A 471 8.65 -2.99 -16.86
C VAL A 471 8.34 -4.40 -16.37
N VAL A 472 7.04 -4.68 -16.17
CA VAL A 472 6.54 -5.96 -15.65
C VAL A 472 5.79 -6.78 -16.70
N GLY A 473 5.49 -6.17 -17.85
CA GLY A 473 4.88 -6.81 -19.03
C GLY A 473 5.47 -6.26 -20.32
N VAL A 474 5.43 -7.04 -21.38
CA VAL A 474 5.76 -6.59 -22.73
C VAL A 474 5.05 -7.41 -23.79
N THR A 475 4.46 -6.69 -24.74
CA THR A 475 3.85 -7.30 -25.94
C THR A 475 4.72 -7.05 -27.17
N TYR A 476 5.03 -8.11 -27.92
CA TYR A 476 5.82 -8.06 -29.15
C TYR A 476 5.36 -9.10 -30.17
N GLU A 477 5.59 -8.82 -31.43
CA GLU A 477 5.22 -9.70 -32.54
C GLU A 477 6.39 -10.60 -32.94
N SER A 478 6.09 -11.87 -33.23
CA SER A 478 7.05 -12.78 -33.85
C SER A 478 6.34 -13.77 -34.77
N ALA A 479 6.65 -13.75 -36.06
CA ALA A 479 5.94 -14.48 -37.08
C ALA A 479 4.41 -14.26 -36.96
N ASP A 480 3.63 -15.31 -36.70
CA ASP A 480 2.17 -15.23 -36.57
C ASP A 480 1.70 -15.08 -35.12
N TRP A 481 2.61 -14.81 -34.16
CA TRP A 481 2.31 -14.74 -32.75
C TRP A 481 2.34 -13.32 -32.20
N GLN A 482 1.31 -12.97 -31.46
CA GLN A 482 1.34 -11.88 -30.49
C GLN A 482 1.86 -12.47 -29.17
N ASN A 483 3.09 -12.14 -28.79
CA ASN A 483 3.69 -12.64 -27.56
C ASN A 483 3.48 -11.62 -26.45
N ILE A 484 3.01 -12.10 -25.31
CA ILE A 484 2.82 -11.34 -24.09
C ILE A 484 3.69 -11.97 -23.01
N ALA A 485 4.81 -11.34 -22.66
CA ALA A 485 5.63 -11.77 -21.53
C ALA A 485 5.19 -11.06 -20.27
N LEU A 486 5.01 -11.80 -19.18
CA LEU A 486 4.55 -11.34 -17.88
C LEU A 486 5.59 -11.69 -16.81
N ASP A 487 6.06 -10.72 -16.04
CA ASP A 487 6.84 -10.96 -14.81
C ASP A 487 5.89 -11.50 -13.73
N ILE A 488 5.92 -12.81 -13.50
CA ILE A 488 5.00 -13.48 -12.58
C ILE A 488 5.34 -13.29 -11.10
N ARG A 489 6.46 -12.63 -10.78
CA ARG A 489 6.76 -12.23 -9.40
C ARG A 489 5.91 -11.03 -8.95
N MET A 490 5.35 -10.30 -9.91
CA MET A 490 4.48 -9.15 -9.69
C MET A 490 3.02 -9.58 -9.54
N SER A 491 2.73 -10.44 -8.56
CA SER A 491 1.44 -11.11 -8.39
C SER A 491 0.25 -10.18 -8.19
N ASP A 492 0.48 -9.00 -7.63
CA ASP A 492 -0.59 -8.12 -7.14
C ASP A 492 -1.30 -7.31 -8.24
N SER A 493 -0.77 -7.32 -9.47
CA SER A 493 -1.29 -6.55 -10.60
C SER A 493 -1.45 -7.36 -11.89
N LEU A 494 -1.41 -8.69 -11.82
CA LEU A 494 -1.44 -9.53 -13.01
C LEU A 494 -2.73 -9.40 -13.83
N ASP A 495 -3.89 -9.24 -13.21
CA ASP A 495 -5.15 -9.03 -13.93
C ASP A 495 -5.11 -7.74 -14.77
N SER A 496 -4.66 -6.64 -14.15
CA SER A 496 -4.44 -5.36 -14.82
C SER A 496 -3.43 -5.49 -15.94
N LEU A 497 -2.29 -6.10 -15.65
CA LEU A 497 -1.20 -6.30 -16.60
C LEU A 497 -1.64 -7.13 -17.81
N ILE A 498 -2.39 -8.21 -17.60
CA ILE A 498 -2.91 -9.04 -18.69
C ILE A 498 -3.86 -8.25 -19.59
N CYS A 499 -4.76 -7.44 -19.03
CA CYS A 499 -5.65 -6.57 -19.81
C CYS A 499 -4.88 -5.52 -20.61
N HIS A 500 -3.88 -4.90 -19.99
CA HIS A 500 -3.00 -3.91 -20.60
C HIS A 500 -2.26 -4.50 -21.80
N GLU A 501 -1.53 -5.58 -21.60
CA GLU A 501 -0.73 -6.23 -22.63
C GLU A 501 -1.59 -6.87 -23.73
N LEU A 502 -2.75 -7.43 -23.37
CA LEU A 502 -3.69 -7.99 -24.35
C LEU A 502 -4.31 -6.87 -25.22
N TRP A 503 -4.42 -5.64 -24.70
CA TRP A 503 -4.79 -4.51 -25.55
C TRP A 503 -3.71 -4.19 -26.59
N HIS A 504 -2.44 -4.15 -26.22
CA HIS A 504 -1.36 -3.96 -27.20
C HIS A 504 -1.40 -5.02 -28.30
N ALA A 505 -1.61 -6.29 -27.95
CA ALA A 505 -1.81 -7.35 -28.93
C ALA A 505 -3.05 -7.09 -29.81
N THR A 506 -4.15 -6.64 -29.21
CA THR A 506 -5.41 -6.31 -29.92
C THR A 506 -5.20 -5.16 -30.91
N GLU A 507 -4.54 -4.12 -30.49
CA GLU A 507 -4.21 -2.95 -31.32
C GLU A 507 -3.27 -3.35 -32.47
N ASN A 508 -2.23 -4.14 -32.22
CA ASN A 508 -1.36 -4.65 -33.27
C ASN A 508 -2.17 -5.39 -34.34
N ARG A 509 -3.08 -6.28 -33.91
CA ARG A 509 -3.95 -7.01 -34.84
C ARG A 509 -4.87 -6.06 -35.62
N ILE A 510 -5.50 -5.09 -34.96
CA ILE A 510 -6.36 -4.09 -35.63
C ILE A 510 -5.55 -3.34 -36.70
N LEU A 511 -4.40 -2.77 -36.33
CA LEU A 511 -3.58 -1.95 -37.21
C LEU A 511 -2.94 -2.73 -38.34
N SER A 512 -2.72 -4.04 -38.16
CA SER A 512 -2.25 -4.92 -39.24
C SER A 512 -3.32 -5.16 -40.33
N HIS A 513 -4.60 -5.04 -40.00
CA HIS A 513 -5.73 -5.22 -40.94
C HIS A 513 -6.25 -3.88 -41.48
N ASP A 514 -6.33 -2.89 -40.62
CA ASP A 514 -6.81 -1.55 -40.95
C ASP A 514 -5.98 -0.49 -40.20
N TYR A 515 -4.95 0.01 -40.85
CA TYR A 515 -4.06 1.02 -40.27
C TYR A 515 -4.78 2.32 -39.86
N ALA A 516 -5.92 2.60 -40.48
CA ALA A 516 -6.72 3.81 -40.21
C ALA A 516 -7.83 3.58 -39.15
N ALA A 517 -7.94 2.38 -38.58
CA ALA A 517 -8.99 2.04 -37.62
C ALA A 517 -8.95 2.93 -36.36
N ILE A 518 -7.76 3.38 -35.95
CA ILE A 518 -7.53 4.36 -34.91
C ILE A 518 -6.71 5.49 -35.53
N ASP A 519 -7.41 6.53 -36.01
CA ASP A 519 -6.75 7.68 -36.63
C ASP A 519 -6.00 8.53 -35.60
N PRO A 520 -4.65 8.66 -35.72
CA PRO A 520 -3.84 9.36 -34.73
C PRO A 520 -4.25 10.83 -34.55
N ASP A 521 -4.61 11.52 -35.64
CA ASP A 521 -4.99 12.95 -35.58
C ASP A 521 -6.30 13.12 -34.80
N SER A 522 -7.25 12.22 -34.98
CA SER A 522 -8.52 12.21 -34.25
C SER A 522 -8.33 11.86 -32.76
N TRP A 523 -7.39 10.96 -32.45
CA TRP A 523 -7.04 10.63 -31.07
C TRP A 523 -6.37 11.80 -30.36
N ASP A 524 -5.33 12.38 -30.98
CA ASP A 524 -4.58 13.50 -30.39
C ASP A 524 -5.42 14.77 -30.23
N ALA A 525 -6.44 14.97 -31.07
CA ALA A 525 -7.37 16.08 -30.94
C ALA A 525 -8.25 16.02 -29.66
N LEU A 526 -8.32 14.88 -28.98
CA LEU A 526 -9.01 14.71 -27.71
C LEU A 526 -8.16 15.12 -26.51
N ASN A 527 -6.86 15.25 -26.71
CA ASN A 527 -5.94 15.62 -25.63
C ASN A 527 -6.06 17.12 -25.29
N PRO A 528 -5.68 17.54 -24.08
CA PRO A 528 -5.73 18.93 -23.66
C PRO A 528 -4.91 19.84 -24.61
N PRO A 529 -5.37 21.09 -24.86
CA PRO A 529 -4.64 22.00 -25.72
C PRO A 529 -3.18 22.21 -25.28
N GLY A 530 -2.24 21.93 -26.18
CA GLY A 530 -0.80 22.05 -25.90
C GLY A 530 -0.19 20.83 -25.20
N PHE A 531 -0.95 19.78 -24.96
CA PHE A 531 -0.41 18.51 -24.48
C PHE A 531 0.48 17.85 -25.54
N THR A 532 1.51 17.18 -25.09
CA THR A 532 2.36 16.30 -25.90
C THR A 532 2.76 15.12 -25.02
N TYR A 533 2.65 13.92 -25.55
CA TYR A 533 3.10 12.70 -24.85
C TYR A 533 4.57 12.82 -24.48
N CYS A 534 4.93 12.37 -23.27
CA CYS A 534 6.28 12.59 -22.72
C CYS A 534 7.34 11.63 -23.31
N GLY A 535 6.93 10.50 -23.87
CA GLY A 535 7.81 9.50 -24.45
C GLY A 535 8.72 8.76 -23.45
N ASP A 536 8.56 9.03 -22.14
CA ASP A 536 9.41 8.48 -21.09
C ASP A 536 8.58 8.15 -19.85
N ALA A 537 8.54 6.87 -19.47
CA ALA A 537 7.81 6.40 -18.32
C ALA A 537 8.28 7.02 -16.99
N ALA A 538 9.56 7.41 -16.87
CA ALA A 538 10.08 8.09 -15.69
C ALA A 538 9.47 9.48 -15.47
N LEU A 539 9.03 10.14 -16.53
CA LEU A 539 8.40 11.46 -16.48
C LEU A 539 6.87 11.38 -16.24
N SER A 540 6.29 10.21 -16.35
CA SER A 540 4.83 10.03 -16.28
C SER A 540 4.23 10.42 -14.92
N ASN A 541 5.00 10.26 -13.84
CA ASN A 541 4.56 10.63 -12.49
C ASN A 541 4.34 12.15 -12.31
N ASP A 542 4.99 12.99 -13.13
CA ASP A 542 4.84 14.44 -13.08
C ASP A 542 3.61 14.94 -13.88
N LEU A 543 2.95 14.06 -14.66
CA LEU A 543 1.86 14.39 -15.58
C LEU A 543 0.48 14.02 -15.04
N ARG A 544 0.21 14.27 -13.76
CA ARG A 544 -1.07 13.94 -13.12
C ARG A 544 -2.16 14.98 -13.31
N GLN A 545 -1.85 16.13 -13.93
CA GLN A 545 -2.75 17.30 -13.95
C GLN A 545 -4.05 17.12 -14.74
N TRP A 546 -4.21 16.04 -15.53
CA TRP A 546 -5.43 15.73 -16.29
C TRP A 546 -5.99 14.34 -15.96
N THR A 547 -5.71 13.86 -14.77
CA THR A 547 -6.12 12.55 -14.27
C THR A 547 -7.06 12.70 -13.08
N LEU A 548 -7.70 11.65 -12.63
CA LEU A 548 -8.55 11.63 -11.43
C LEU A 548 -7.85 12.11 -10.15
N TYR A 549 -6.52 12.18 -10.13
CA TYR A 549 -5.76 12.71 -8.99
C TYR A 549 -5.83 14.22 -8.84
N SER A 550 -6.18 14.95 -9.90
CA SER A 550 -6.06 16.41 -9.93
C SER A 550 -7.22 17.13 -10.62
N CYS A 551 -8.18 16.38 -11.18
CA CYS A 551 -9.32 16.91 -11.91
C CYS A 551 -10.62 16.31 -11.40
N ASP A 552 -11.73 17.08 -11.54
CA ASP A 552 -13.05 16.49 -11.45
C ASP A 552 -13.25 15.46 -12.58
N PRO A 553 -14.04 14.39 -12.36
CA PRO A 553 -14.22 13.30 -13.34
C PRO A 553 -14.51 13.78 -14.76
N GLU A 554 -15.31 14.83 -14.92
CA GLU A 554 -15.70 15.44 -16.22
C GLU A 554 -14.54 16.14 -16.96
N ASP A 555 -13.48 16.52 -16.26
CA ASP A 555 -12.30 17.22 -16.82
C ASP A 555 -11.11 16.27 -17.07
N VAL A 556 -11.24 15.01 -16.71
CA VAL A 556 -10.19 13.99 -16.89
C VAL A 556 -9.95 13.73 -18.37
N CYS A 557 -8.68 13.69 -18.78
CA CYS A 557 -8.28 13.37 -20.15
C CYS A 557 -7.46 12.08 -20.24
N PHE A 558 -6.83 11.67 -19.14
CA PHE A 558 -6.01 10.47 -19.04
C PHE A 558 -6.37 9.69 -17.79
N VAL A 559 -6.31 8.38 -17.87
CA VAL A 559 -6.61 7.50 -16.73
C VAL A 559 -5.67 7.77 -15.58
N ASP A 560 -4.36 7.83 -15.87
CA ASP A 560 -3.29 8.14 -14.91
C ASP A 560 -2.08 8.76 -15.61
N GLY A 561 -0.99 8.99 -14.87
CA GLY A 561 0.23 9.56 -15.44
C GLY A 561 0.89 8.67 -16.48
N TYR A 562 0.80 7.34 -16.35
CA TYR A 562 1.38 6.41 -17.32
C TYR A 562 0.70 6.49 -18.70
N ALA A 563 -0.60 6.77 -18.74
CA ALA A 563 -1.33 7.06 -19.98
C ALA A 563 -0.75 8.26 -20.76
N CYS A 564 0.05 9.12 -20.13
CA CYS A 564 0.69 10.26 -20.77
C CYS A 564 2.04 9.94 -21.44
N VAL A 565 2.51 8.68 -21.41
CA VAL A 565 3.78 8.25 -22.03
C VAL A 565 3.69 8.32 -23.55
N ASP A 566 2.72 7.64 -24.11
CA ASP A 566 2.39 7.68 -25.54
C ASP A 566 0.94 7.26 -25.79
N ALA A 567 0.47 7.42 -27.02
CA ALA A 567 -0.91 7.13 -27.37
C ALA A 567 -1.29 5.64 -27.27
N ARG A 568 -0.34 4.71 -27.35
CA ARG A 568 -0.59 3.27 -27.20
C ARG A 568 -0.78 2.93 -25.73
N GLU A 569 0.05 3.51 -24.87
CA GLU A 569 -0.08 3.37 -23.41
C GLU A 569 -1.39 3.97 -22.91
N ASP A 570 -1.79 5.15 -23.45
CA ASP A 570 -3.07 5.78 -23.14
C ASP A 570 -4.25 4.83 -23.43
N ARG A 571 -4.24 4.18 -24.58
CA ARG A 571 -5.27 3.19 -24.95
C ARG A 571 -5.22 1.94 -24.10
N ALA A 572 -4.03 1.42 -23.83
CA ALA A 572 -3.85 0.23 -22.99
C ALA A 572 -4.35 0.46 -21.55
N ARG A 573 -4.05 1.64 -21.00
CA ARG A 573 -4.54 2.02 -19.66
C ARG A 573 -6.06 2.18 -19.64
N ILE A 574 -6.67 2.79 -20.64
CA ILE A 574 -8.15 2.87 -20.73
C ILE A 574 -8.74 1.45 -20.73
N MET A 575 -8.25 0.55 -21.58
CA MET A 575 -8.80 -0.81 -21.63
C MET A 575 -8.61 -1.54 -20.30
N GLU A 576 -7.45 -1.46 -19.68
CA GLU A 576 -7.16 -2.04 -18.38
C GLU A 576 -8.20 -1.59 -17.33
N TYR A 577 -8.43 -0.29 -17.20
CA TYR A 577 -9.35 0.24 -16.20
C TYR A 577 -10.80 -0.18 -16.46
N PHE A 578 -11.25 -0.17 -17.70
CA PHE A 578 -12.62 -0.58 -18.03
C PHE A 578 -12.84 -2.11 -17.96
N MET A 579 -11.76 -2.88 -17.89
CA MET A 579 -11.83 -4.33 -17.71
C MET A 579 -11.80 -4.75 -16.24
N VAL A 580 -10.94 -4.15 -15.40
CA VAL A 580 -10.68 -4.68 -14.05
C VAL A 580 -10.80 -3.66 -12.91
N HIS A 581 -10.95 -2.35 -13.19
CA HIS A 581 -11.09 -1.31 -12.17
C HIS A 581 -12.48 -0.66 -12.22
N GLU A 582 -13.51 -1.40 -11.81
CA GLU A 582 -14.91 -1.02 -12.00
C GLU A 582 -15.26 0.34 -11.37
N ASP A 583 -14.84 0.60 -10.14
CA ASP A 583 -15.13 1.86 -9.44
C ASP A 583 -14.48 3.06 -10.13
N ALA A 584 -13.20 2.93 -10.52
CA ALA A 584 -12.51 3.98 -11.26
C ALA A 584 -13.11 4.18 -12.66
N ALA A 585 -13.52 3.10 -13.34
CA ALA A 585 -14.17 3.17 -14.65
C ALA A 585 -15.51 3.93 -14.59
N GLN A 586 -16.26 3.80 -13.50
CA GLN A 586 -17.50 4.55 -13.28
C GLN A 586 -17.25 6.06 -13.19
N LEU A 587 -16.17 6.48 -12.54
CA LEU A 587 -15.76 7.89 -12.49
C LEU A 587 -15.21 8.36 -13.85
N LEU A 588 -14.32 7.58 -14.44
CA LEU A 588 -13.68 7.91 -15.72
C LEU A 588 -14.68 8.09 -16.86
N ILE A 589 -15.77 7.33 -16.88
CA ILE A 589 -16.78 7.43 -17.95
C ILE A 589 -17.60 8.73 -17.88
N GLU A 590 -17.55 9.49 -16.78
CA GLU A 590 -18.15 10.81 -16.69
C GLU A 590 -17.41 11.82 -17.58
N SER A 591 -16.10 11.61 -17.81
CA SER A 591 -15.33 12.42 -18.76
C SER A 591 -15.82 12.24 -20.19
N PRO A 592 -16.18 13.35 -20.89
CA PRO A 592 -16.48 13.30 -22.32
C PRO A 592 -15.29 12.82 -23.16
N VAL A 593 -14.07 13.13 -22.72
CA VAL A 593 -12.82 12.78 -23.41
C VAL A 593 -12.56 11.28 -23.29
N ILE A 594 -12.57 10.74 -22.09
CA ILE A 594 -12.37 9.30 -21.87
C ILE A 594 -13.47 8.49 -22.55
N ARG A 595 -14.73 8.93 -22.43
CA ARG A 595 -15.86 8.30 -23.14
C ARG A 595 -15.64 8.25 -24.64
N GLN A 596 -15.19 9.35 -25.26
CA GLN A 596 -14.95 9.41 -26.70
C GLN A 596 -13.73 8.55 -27.10
N LYS A 597 -12.65 8.55 -26.31
CA LYS A 597 -11.50 7.66 -26.49
C LYS A 597 -11.95 6.19 -26.48
N LEU A 598 -12.71 5.78 -25.47
CA LEU A 598 -13.24 4.42 -25.35
C LEU A 598 -14.16 4.06 -26.55
N GLN A 599 -15.01 5.00 -27.01
CA GLN A 599 -15.85 4.78 -28.20
C GLN A 599 -15.04 4.51 -29.47
N ILE A 600 -13.93 5.23 -29.67
CA ILE A 600 -13.00 4.98 -30.79
C ILE A 600 -12.44 3.57 -30.70
N MET A 601 -11.97 3.17 -29.52
CA MET A 601 -11.42 1.83 -29.28
C MET A 601 -12.48 0.73 -29.54
N CYS A 602 -13.68 0.91 -29.00
CA CYS A 602 -14.79 -0.03 -29.23
C CYS A 602 -15.14 -0.16 -30.71
N ALA A 603 -15.21 0.95 -31.44
CA ALA A 603 -15.46 0.95 -32.88
C ALA A 603 -14.36 0.21 -33.64
N ALA A 604 -13.09 0.44 -33.28
CA ALA A 604 -11.97 -0.27 -33.89
C ALA A 604 -12.06 -1.79 -33.67
N VAL A 605 -12.39 -2.25 -32.46
CA VAL A 605 -12.61 -3.67 -32.17
C VAL A 605 -13.80 -4.21 -32.98
N ARG A 606 -14.95 -3.53 -32.95
CA ARG A 606 -16.18 -3.97 -33.62
C ARG A 606 -16.01 -4.08 -35.14
N ASN A 607 -15.14 -3.28 -35.75
CA ASN A 607 -14.90 -3.29 -37.19
C ASN A 607 -13.86 -4.33 -37.62
N ASN A 608 -12.97 -4.77 -36.71
CA ASN A 608 -11.83 -5.61 -37.05
C ASN A 608 -11.90 -7.03 -36.47
N PHE A 609 -12.90 -7.33 -35.65
CA PHE A 609 -13.18 -8.65 -35.11
C PHE A 609 -14.56 -9.12 -35.57
N ASP A 610 -14.73 -10.45 -35.70
CA ASP A 610 -16.06 -11.03 -35.83
C ASP A 610 -16.78 -10.93 -34.47
N THR A 611 -17.63 -9.93 -34.35
CA THR A 611 -18.41 -9.67 -33.15
C THR A 611 -19.84 -10.21 -33.24
N SER A 612 -20.12 -11.01 -34.28
CA SER A 612 -21.40 -11.70 -34.43
C SER A 612 -21.56 -12.71 -33.29
N GLY A 613 -22.55 -12.49 -32.46
CA GLY A 613 -22.77 -13.35 -31.26
C GLY A 613 -22.20 -12.81 -29.96
N TRP A 614 -21.41 -11.71 -29.98
CA TRP A 614 -21.05 -11.04 -28.74
C TRP A 614 -22.26 -10.31 -28.17
N GLY A 615 -22.54 -10.53 -26.90
CA GLY A 615 -23.47 -9.71 -26.14
C GLY A 615 -22.88 -8.32 -25.84
N GLN A 616 -23.36 -7.68 -24.78
CA GLN A 616 -22.68 -6.53 -24.20
C GLN A 616 -21.35 -7.01 -23.64
N VAL A 617 -20.26 -6.42 -24.10
CA VAL A 617 -18.93 -6.72 -23.61
C VAL A 617 -18.55 -5.81 -22.45
N ARG A 618 -17.66 -6.26 -21.56
CA ARG A 618 -17.37 -5.56 -20.32
C ARG A 618 -16.88 -4.12 -20.52
N TRP A 619 -15.96 -3.90 -21.45
CA TRP A 619 -15.43 -2.56 -21.73
C TRP A 619 -16.43 -1.59 -22.40
N GLU A 620 -17.58 -2.07 -22.87
CA GLU A 620 -18.67 -1.25 -23.40
C GLU A 620 -19.81 -1.05 -22.39
N ALA A 621 -19.72 -1.67 -21.21
CA ALA A 621 -20.83 -1.75 -20.27
C ALA A 621 -21.26 -0.36 -19.72
N LEU A 622 -20.34 0.60 -19.72
CA LEU A 622 -20.57 1.96 -19.22
C LEU A 622 -20.81 2.99 -20.35
N LEU A 623 -20.70 2.61 -21.65
CA LEU A 623 -21.02 3.47 -22.78
C LEU A 623 -22.53 3.55 -23.01
#